data_7876318adf41dedf9cbe0a03dfcacc61
#
_entry.id   7876318adf41dedf9cbe0a03dfcacc61
#
_cell.length_a   1.000
_cell.length_b   1.000
_cell.length_c   1.000
_cell.angle_alpha   90.00
_cell.angle_beta   90.00
_cell.angle_gamma   90.00
#
_symmetry.space_group_name_H-M   'P 1'
#
loop_
_entity.id
_entity.type
_entity.pdbx_description
1 polymer ?
#
loop_
_entity_poly.entity_id
_entity_poly.type
_entity_poly.pdbx_seq_one_letter_code
_entity_poly.pdbx_strand_id
1 'polypeptide(L)'
;MAKAVLMSIQPKWCAKIERGEKTVEVRKTRPKIETPFKVYIYCTHSKNGIAYCKGNNILNGKVIGEFVCDEIYSDTQFNVKTRELLDNACLTLFDIAKYLKPNQVAHFWHISNLIIYDKPKELREFYNRCYSGCDNCKYQSWDYSYAGGKDLICTCRNEKPIKRPPQSWCYVEE
;
A
#
# COMPACT_ATOMS: atom_id res chain seq x y z
N MET A 1 -15.17 -1.55 -10.45
CA MET A 1 -14.67 -0.85 -9.27
C MET A 1 -13.18 -0.70 -9.41
N ALA A 2 -12.64 0.48 -9.08
CA ALA A 2 -11.23 0.75 -9.18
C ALA A 2 -10.44 -0.02 -8.12
N LYS A 3 -9.21 -0.44 -8.47
CA LYS A 3 -8.31 -1.11 -7.53
C LYS A 3 -7.47 -0.06 -6.84
N ALA A 4 -7.44 -0.08 -5.51
CA ALA A 4 -6.54 0.72 -4.70
C ALA A 4 -5.55 -0.18 -3.95
N VAL A 5 -4.59 0.45 -3.31
CA VAL A 5 -3.56 -0.22 -2.50
C VAL A 5 -3.67 0.26 -1.06
N LEU A 6 -3.63 -0.65 -0.09
CA LEU A 6 -3.39 -0.33 1.32
C LEU A 6 -1.93 -0.61 1.64
N MET A 7 -1.21 0.41 2.10
CA MET A 7 0.22 0.35 2.35
C MET A 7 0.55 0.59 3.82
N SER A 8 1.31 -0.34 4.42
CA SER A 8 1.80 -0.22 5.80
C SER A 8 3.04 0.67 5.86
N ILE A 9 2.96 1.77 6.59
CA ILE A 9 4.04 2.76 6.74
C ILE A 9 4.35 2.94 8.24
N GLN A 10 5.63 3.02 8.59
CA GLN A 10 6.05 3.25 9.97
C GLN A 10 5.72 4.67 10.44
N PRO A 11 5.41 4.89 11.74
CA PRO A 11 5.02 6.19 12.28
C PRO A 11 5.97 7.34 11.93
N LYS A 12 7.28 7.10 12.00
CA LYS A 12 8.30 8.12 11.65
C LYS A 12 8.19 8.60 10.20
N TRP A 13 7.79 7.70 9.28
CA TRP A 13 7.62 8.05 7.87
C TRP A 13 6.26 8.69 7.62
N CYS A 14 5.20 8.27 8.35
CA CYS A 14 3.90 8.93 8.31
C CYS A 14 4.03 10.42 8.65
N ALA A 15 4.78 10.75 9.70
CA ALA A 15 5.03 12.13 10.11
C ALA A 15 5.78 12.94 9.03
N LYS A 16 6.74 12.33 8.34
CA LYS A 16 7.47 13.00 7.25
C LYS A 16 6.64 13.19 5.98
N ILE A 17 5.77 12.21 5.67
CA ILE A 17 4.80 12.31 4.56
C ILE A 17 3.82 13.46 4.83
N GLU A 18 3.22 13.52 6.03
CA GLU A 18 2.29 14.60 6.40
C GLU A 18 2.92 15.99 6.25
N ARG A 19 4.19 16.16 6.63
CA ARG A 19 4.91 17.44 6.51
C ARG A 19 5.43 17.74 5.10
N GLY A 20 5.19 16.84 4.13
CA GLY A 20 5.67 16.97 2.76
C GLY A 20 7.19 16.77 2.60
N GLU A 21 7.90 16.35 3.66
CA GLU A 21 9.35 16.06 3.61
C GLU A 21 9.65 14.79 2.81
N LYS A 22 8.74 13.80 2.88
CA LYS A 22 8.84 12.52 2.18
C LYS A 22 7.80 12.46 1.08
N THR A 23 8.24 12.64 -0.16
CA THR A 23 7.39 12.64 -1.36
C THR A 23 7.56 11.36 -2.20
N VAL A 24 8.43 10.46 -1.77
CA VAL A 24 8.65 9.14 -2.40
C VAL A 24 8.67 8.05 -1.35
N GLU A 25 7.92 6.98 -1.58
CA GLU A 25 7.97 5.76 -0.77
C GLU A 25 8.74 4.65 -1.49
N VAL A 26 9.56 3.89 -0.77
CA VAL A 26 10.40 2.83 -1.36
C VAL A 26 9.92 1.45 -0.95
N ARG A 27 9.71 0.58 -1.95
CA ARG A 27 9.23 -0.80 -1.77
C ARG A 27 10.06 -1.81 -2.57
N LYS A 28 10.08 -3.07 -2.10
CA LYS A 28 10.74 -4.22 -2.75
C LYS A 28 9.91 -4.79 -3.90
N THR A 29 8.64 -4.45 -3.97
CA THR A 29 7.66 -4.95 -4.94
C THR A 29 6.73 -3.82 -5.38
N ARG A 30 6.13 -3.97 -6.55
CA ARG A 30 5.12 -3.06 -7.09
C ARG A 30 3.82 -3.82 -7.43
N PRO A 31 2.66 -3.14 -7.44
CA PRO A 31 1.43 -3.75 -7.89
C PRO A 31 1.44 -4.00 -9.41
N LYS A 32 0.55 -4.89 -9.86
CA LYS A 32 0.32 -5.17 -11.27
C LYS A 32 -0.78 -4.27 -11.89
N ILE A 33 -1.03 -3.11 -11.27
CA ILE A 33 -1.93 -2.07 -11.79
C ILE A 33 -1.11 -0.93 -12.34
N GLU A 34 -1.62 -0.28 -13.37
CA GLU A 34 -0.99 0.88 -13.98
C GLU A 34 -1.20 2.13 -13.13
N THR A 35 -0.25 3.05 -13.21
CA THR A 35 -0.38 4.39 -12.61
C THR A 35 -1.25 5.27 -13.51
N PRO A 36 -2.01 6.22 -12.94
CA PRO A 36 -2.13 6.51 -11.51
C PRO A 36 -3.10 5.59 -10.77
N PHE A 37 -2.85 5.34 -9.49
CA PHE A 37 -3.78 4.62 -8.61
C PHE A 37 -3.73 5.16 -7.17
N LYS A 38 -4.81 4.94 -6.43
CA LYS A 38 -4.93 5.38 -5.04
C LYS A 38 -4.18 4.45 -4.08
N VAL A 39 -3.53 5.04 -3.09
CA VAL A 39 -2.84 4.34 -2.00
C VAL A 39 -3.33 4.87 -0.66
N TYR A 40 -3.87 4.00 0.18
CA TYR A 40 -4.23 4.28 1.57
C TYR A 40 -3.02 4.05 2.48
N ILE A 41 -2.80 4.96 3.42
CA ILE A 41 -1.66 4.93 4.36
C ILE A 41 -2.12 4.32 5.68
N TYR A 42 -1.71 3.09 5.96
CA TYR A 42 -1.87 2.49 7.29
C TYR A 42 -0.62 2.77 8.12
N CYS A 43 -0.77 3.54 9.20
CA CYS A 43 0.30 3.81 10.16
C CYS A 43 0.49 2.58 11.06
N THR A 44 1.64 1.91 10.97
CA THR A 44 1.89 0.68 11.74
C THR A 44 2.07 0.95 13.24
N HIS A 45 1.90 -0.08 14.06
CA HIS A 45 2.39 -0.05 15.42
C HIS A 45 3.93 -0.03 15.42
N SER A 46 4.53 0.75 16.31
CA SER A 46 5.98 0.81 16.47
C SER A 46 6.44 -0.15 17.55
N LYS A 47 7.48 -0.94 17.25
CA LYS A 47 8.15 -1.78 18.24
C LYS A 47 8.99 -0.96 19.24
N ASN A 48 9.36 0.27 18.87
CA ASN A 48 10.26 1.12 19.63
C ASN A 48 9.53 2.27 20.34
N GLY A 49 8.22 2.17 20.54
CA GLY A 49 7.43 3.20 21.22
C GLY A 49 7.21 4.49 20.42
N ILE A 50 7.70 4.59 19.18
CA ILE A 50 7.50 5.79 18.34
C ILE A 50 6.03 5.90 18.00
N ALA A 51 5.41 7.02 18.37
CA ALA A 51 4.04 7.34 18.03
C ALA A 51 4.00 8.38 16.90
N TYR A 52 3.02 8.24 16.02
CA TYR A 52 2.56 9.30 15.14
C TYR A 52 1.27 9.87 15.75
N CYS A 53 1.30 11.15 16.06
CA CYS A 53 0.22 11.82 16.77
C CYS A 53 -0.32 12.99 15.94
N LYS A 54 -1.63 13.20 15.98
CA LYS A 54 -2.30 14.43 15.53
C LYS A 54 -3.02 15.03 16.74
N GLY A 55 -2.50 16.14 17.26
CA GLY A 55 -2.88 16.65 18.57
C GLY A 55 -2.59 15.63 19.69
N ASN A 56 -3.57 15.31 20.50
CA ASN A 56 -3.46 14.33 21.60
C ASN A 56 -3.75 12.87 21.17
N ASN A 57 -4.06 12.63 19.89
CA ASN A 57 -4.47 11.32 19.41
C ASN A 57 -3.29 10.55 18.81
N ILE A 58 -3.04 9.34 19.30
CA ILE A 58 -2.10 8.39 18.71
C ILE A 58 -2.78 7.74 17.51
N LEU A 59 -2.15 7.82 16.34
CA LEU A 59 -2.68 7.32 15.07
C LEU A 59 -2.07 5.98 14.62
N ASN A 60 -1.20 5.39 15.44
CA ASN A 60 -0.65 4.06 15.20
C ASN A 60 -1.78 3.02 15.16
N GLY A 61 -1.74 2.15 14.17
CA GLY A 61 -2.79 1.14 13.99
C GLY A 61 -4.01 1.61 13.20
N LYS A 62 -3.97 2.82 12.64
CA LYS A 62 -5.07 3.42 11.86
C LYS A 62 -4.67 3.68 10.42
N VAL A 63 -5.67 3.79 9.54
CA VAL A 63 -5.49 4.36 8.19
C VAL A 63 -5.64 5.87 8.32
N ILE A 64 -4.54 6.57 8.12
CA ILE A 64 -4.39 7.98 8.45
C ILE A 64 -4.64 8.93 7.28
N GLY A 65 -4.67 8.40 6.07
CA GLY A 65 -4.80 9.20 4.86
C GLY A 65 -4.67 8.38 3.59
N GLU A 66 -4.59 9.09 2.48
CA GLU A 66 -4.41 8.50 1.15
C GLU A 66 -3.57 9.42 0.26
N PHE A 67 -3.00 8.86 -0.80
CA PHE A 67 -2.34 9.61 -1.86
C PHE A 67 -2.56 8.92 -3.21
N VAL A 68 -2.25 9.62 -4.29
CA VAL A 68 -2.20 9.06 -5.64
C VAL A 68 -0.75 8.70 -5.96
N CYS A 69 -0.51 7.44 -6.32
CA CYS A 69 0.76 7.03 -6.91
C CYS A 69 0.64 7.20 -8.43
N ASP A 70 1.21 8.26 -8.95
CA ASP A 70 1.16 8.64 -10.37
C ASP A 70 2.37 8.17 -11.16
N GLU A 71 3.48 7.86 -10.47
CA GLU A 71 4.70 7.28 -11.06
C GLU A 71 5.32 6.24 -10.14
N ILE A 72 5.85 5.15 -10.72
CA ILE A 72 6.76 4.20 -10.06
C ILE A 72 8.02 4.07 -10.88
N TYR A 73 9.13 4.60 -10.35
CA TYR A 73 10.45 4.34 -10.89
C TYR A 73 11.05 3.08 -10.28
N SER A 74 11.71 2.25 -11.09
CA SER A 74 12.30 0.98 -10.62
C SER A 74 13.76 0.89 -11.04
N ASP A 75 14.65 0.63 -10.09
CA ASP A 75 16.08 0.57 -10.34
C ASP A 75 16.80 -0.50 -9.49
N THR A 76 17.92 -1.00 -10.03
CA THR A 76 18.85 -1.88 -9.34
C THR A 76 20.24 -1.24 -9.17
N GLN A 77 20.53 -0.16 -9.87
CA GLN A 77 21.88 0.40 -10.07
C GLN A 77 21.99 1.85 -9.58
N PHE A 78 21.43 2.26 -8.55
CA PHE A 78 21.56 3.55 -7.86
C PHE A 78 22.32 4.66 -8.65
N ASN A 79 21.75 5.07 -9.79
CA ASN A 79 22.26 6.15 -10.64
C ASN A 79 21.94 7.55 -10.04
N VAL A 80 22.19 8.64 -10.79
CA VAL A 80 21.94 10.02 -10.33
C VAL A 80 20.46 10.23 -9.98
N LYS A 81 19.52 9.76 -10.83
CA LYS A 81 18.07 9.86 -10.57
C LYS A 81 17.69 9.13 -9.30
N THR A 82 18.28 7.97 -9.03
CA THR A 82 18.02 7.21 -7.80
C THR A 82 18.46 7.96 -6.55
N ARG A 83 19.56 8.72 -6.60
CA ARG A 83 20.01 9.54 -5.47
C ARG A 83 18.99 10.62 -5.12
N GLU A 84 18.50 11.34 -6.10
CA GLU A 84 17.43 12.34 -5.93
C GLU A 84 16.16 11.68 -5.33
N LEU A 85 15.77 10.52 -5.84
CA LEU A 85 14.63 9.79 -5.30
C LEU A 85 14.84 9.31 -3.86
N LEU A 86 16.08 9.00 -3.46
CA LEU A 86 16.40 8.68 -2.06
C LEU A 86 16.29 9.89 -1.14
N ASP A 87 16.72 11.06 -1.59
CA ASP A 87 16.56 12.32 -0.85
C ASP A 87 15.07 12.61 -0.65
N ASN A 88 14.25 12.49 -1.70
CA ASN A 88 12.80 12.63 -1.67
C ASN A 88 12.12 11.53 -0.81
N ALA A 89 12.76 10.38 -0.64
CA ALA A 89 12.31 9.31 0.26
C ALA A 89 12.82 9.49 1.70
N CYS A 90 13.62 10.51 1.98
CA CYS A 90 14.31 10.72 3.26
C CYS A 90 15.17 9.51 3.67
N LEU A 91 15.85 8.87 2.70
CA LEU A 91 16.68 7.69 2.90
C LEU A 91 18.10 7.95 2.42
N THR A 92 19.07 7.34 3.09
CA THR A 92 20.46 7.30 2.66
C THR A 92 20.74 6.03 1.82
N LEU A 93 21.87 6.01 1.12
CA LEU A 93 22.36 4.79 0.45
C LEU A 93 22.57 3.63 1.44
N PHE A 94 22.97 3.95 2.67
CA PHE A 94 23.11 2.95 3.74
C PHE A 94 21.77 2.34 4.15
N ASP A 95 20.72 3.17 4.26
CA ASP A 95 19.37 2.68 4.60
C ASP A 95 18.86 1.72 3.53
N ILE A 96 19.08 2.04 2.26
CA ILE A 96 18.69 1.20 1.13
C ILE A 96 19.49 -0.09 1.09
N ALA A 97 20.81 -0.03 1.27
CA ALA A 97 21.68 -1.21 1.30
C ALA A 97 21.29 -2.19 2.43
N LYS A 98 20.84 -1.66 3.57
CA LYS A 98 20.30 -2.45 4.68
C LYS A 98 18.90 -3.02 4.39
N TYR A 99 18.10 -2.29 3.63
CA TYR A 99 16.72 -2.68 3.33
C TYR A 99 16.63 -3.71 2.22
N LEU A 100 17.41 -3.58 1.14
CA LEU A 100 17.39 -4.46 -0.03
C LEU A 100 18.42 -5.59 0.11
N LYS A 101 18.14 -6.70 -0.57
CA LYS A 101 19.17 -7.72 -0.84
C LYS A 101 20.05 -7.28 -2.01
N PRO A 102 21.29 -7.81 -2.17
CA PRO A 102 22.09 -7.56 -3.35
C PRO A 102 21.29 -7.82 -4.65
N ASN A 103 21.39 -6.93 -5.61
CA ASN A 103 20.69 -6.96 -6.91
C ASN A 103 19.15 -6.97 -6.84
N GLN A 104 18.56 -6.66 -5.69
CA GLN A 104 17.12 -6.53 -5.57
C GLN A 104 16.67 -5.16 -6.11
N VAL A 105 15.62 -5.18 -6.95
CA VAL A 105 14.99 -3.97 -7.48
C VAL A 105 14.37 -3.14 -6.35
N ALA A 106 14.68 -1.85 -6.33
CA ALA A 106 13.95 -0.85 -5.56
C ALA A 106 12.84 -0.25 -6.42
N HIS A 107 11.65 -0.11 -5.86
CA HIS A 107 10.52 0.57 -6.50
C HIS A 107 10.22 1.84 -5.72
N PHE A 108 10.39 2.98 -6.39
CA PHE A 108 10.18 4.32 -5.87
C PHE A 108 8.80 4.80 -6.29
N TRP A 109 7.88 4.92 -5.33
CA TRP A 109 6.48 5.28 -5.55
C TRP A 109 6.32 6.75 -5.25
N HIS A 110 6.00 7.55 -6.25
CA HIS A 110 5.75 8.98 -6.06
C HIS A 110 4.45 9.21 -5.30
N ILE A 111 4.48 10.16 -4.34
CA ILE A 111 3.36 10.54 -3.51
C ILE A 111 2.81 11.85 -4.03
N SER A 112 1.69 11.81 -4.72
CA SER A 112 0.98 13.00 -5.20
C SER A 112 -0.41 13.09 -4.57
N ASN A 113 -1.04 14.26 -4.60
CA ASN A 113 -2.39 14.49 -4.10
C ASN A 113 -2.66 13.89 -2.71
N LEU A 114 -1.71 14.11 -1.78
CA LEU A 114 -1.78 13.61 -0.41
C LEU A 114 -2.98 14.22 0.35
N ILE A 115 -3.75 13.36 0.98
CA ILE A 115 -4.85 13.73 1.90
C ILE A 115 -4.63 13.03 3.23
N ILE A 116 -4.40 13.80 4.29
CA ILE A 116 -4.38 13.28 5.67
C ILE A 116 -5.76 13.49 6.29
N TYR A 117 -6.35 12.41 6.76
CA TYR A 117 -7.72 12.43 7.30
C TYR A 117 -7.81 13.16 8.65
N ASP A 118 -8.86 13.93 8.83
CA ASP A 118 -9.19 14.50 10.14
C ASP A 118 -9.67 13.43 11.11
N LYS A 119 -10.40 12.43 10.60
CA LYS A 119 -10.84 11.25 11.33
C LYS A 119 -10.21 10.01 10.70
N PRO A 120 -9.16 9.44 11.30
CA PRO A 120 -8.53 8.22 10.82
C PRO A 120 -9.52 7.06 10.78
N LYS A 121 -9.37 6.19 9.78
CA LYS A 121 -10.22 5.02 9.57
C LYS A 121 -9.64 3.79 10.27
N GLU A 122 -10.53 2.88 10.65
CA GLU A 122 -10.13 1.57 11.16
C GLU A 122 -9.71 0.65 10.01
N LEU A 123 -8.73 -0.23 10.27
CA LEU A 123 -8.28 -1.20 9.28
C LEU A 123 -9.42 -2.09 8.77
N ARG A 124 -10.38 -2.42 9.63
CA ARG A 124 -11.56 -3.24 9.31
C ARG A 124 -12.58 -2.59 8.36
N GLU A 125 -12.43 -1.31 8.06
CA GLU A 125 -13.25 -0.61 7.06
C GLU A 125 -12.74 -0.86 5.63
N PHE A 126 -11.59 -1.54 5.49
CA PHE A 126 -11.00 -1.90 4.22
C PHE A 126 -11.18 -3.38 3.94
N TYR A 127 -11.43 -3.73 2.70
CA TYR A 127 -11.76 -5.07 2.26
C TYR A 127 -10.79 -5.56 1.20
N ASN A 128 -10.35 -6.81 1.35
CA ASN A 128 -9.58 -7.49 0.30
C ASN A 128 -10.56 -8.17 -0.65
N ARG A 129 -10.42 -7.91 -1.96
CA ARG A 129 -10.97 -8.79 -2.98
C ARG A 129 -9.92 -9.75 -3.52
N CYS A 130 -10.37 -10.93 -3.88
CA CYS A 130 -9.61 -11.84 -4.70
C CYS A 130 -9.69 -11.35 -6.15
N TYR A 131 -8.64 -10.68 -6.66
CA TYR A 131 -8.62 -10.06 -8.00
C TYR A 131 -8.01 -10.93 -9.10
N SER A 132 -7.41 -12.03 -8.77
CA SER A 132 -6.96 -12.98 -9.77
C SER A 132 -8.13 -13.87 -10.16
N GLY A 133 -8.33 -14.12 -11.45
CA GLY A 133 -9.08 -15.28 -11.90
C GLY A 133 -8.53 -16.45 -11.10
N CYS A 134 -9.23 -16.79 -10.04
CA CYS A 134 -8.76 -17.77 -9.07
C CYS A 134 -9.04 -19.13 -9.65
N ASP A 135 -8.19 -19.64 -10.51
CA ASP A 135 -8.33 -21.00 -11.06
C ASP A 135 -8.34 -22.06 -9.95
N ASN A 136 -7.92 -21.70 -8.72
CA ASN A 136 -7.84 -22.59 -7.56
C ASN A 136 -8.45 -21.99 -6.28
N CYS A 137 -9.40 -21.07 -6.36
CA CYS A 137 -10.04 -20.51 -5.18
C CYS A 137 -10.99 -21.53 -4.54
N LYS A 138 -10.75 -21.91 -3.28
CA LYS A 138 -11.64 -22.81 -2.51
C LYS A 138 -13.08 -22.27 -2.32
N TYR A 139 -13.34 -21.05 -2.72
CA TYR A 139 -14.66 -20.39 -2.68
C TYR A 139 -15.26 -20.21 -4.07
N GLN A 140 -14.73 -20.88 -5.10
CA GLN A 140 -15.37 -20.92 -6.41
C GLN A 140 -16.58 -21.86 -6.34
N SER A 141 -17.71 -21.39 -6.88
CA SER A 141 -18.89 -22.21 -7.15
C SER A 141 -19.33 -21.99 -8.59
N TRP A 142 -19.88 -23.04 -9.19
CA TRP A 142 -20.51 -22.93 -10.50
C TRP A 142 -21.92 -22.38 -10.35
N ASP A 143 -22.24 -21.30 -11.08
CA ASP A 143 -23.61 -20.84 -11.20
C ASP A 143 -24.29 -21.56 -12.36
N TYR A 144 -25.35 -22.27 -12.04
CA TYR A 144 -26.19 -22.97 -13.01
C TYR A 144 -27.50 -22.23 -13.34
N SER A 145 -27.63 -20.96 -12.87
CA SER A 145 -28.89 -20.22 -12.96
C SER A 145 -29.22 -19.66 -14.34
N TYR A 146 -28.30 -19.75 -15.30
CA TYR A 146 -28.52 -19.31 -16.68
C TYR A 146 -28.55 -20.49 -17.64
N ALA A 147 -29.65 -20.59 -18.39
CA ALA A 147 -29.83 -21.61 -19.44
C ALA A 147 -28.74 -21.46 -20.52
N GLY A 148 -27.73 -22.32 -20.47
CA GLY A 148 -26.69 -22.47 -21.48
C GLY A 148 -25.29 -22.03 -21.17
N GLY A 149 -25.03 -21.42 -20.02
CA GLY A 149 -23.68 -20.99 -19.63
C GLY A 149 -23.27 -21.53 -18.25
N LYS A 150 -22.03 -22.07 -18.15
CA LYS A 150 -21.38 -22.35 -16.88
C LYS A 150 -20.49 -21.16 -16.58
N ASP A 151 -20.95 -20.20 -15.78
CA ASP A 151 -20.10 -19.13 -15.30
C ASP A 151 -19.51 -19.49 -13.95
N LEU A 152 -18.18 -19.41 -13.87
CA LEU A 152 -17.46 -19.60 -12.63
C LEU A 152 -17.61 -18.35 -11.78
N ILE A 153 -18.46 -18.41 -10.75
CA ILE A 153 -18.64 -17.32 -9.81
C ILE A 153 -17.71 -17.51 -8.63
N CYS A 154 -16.89 -16.49 -8.37
CA CYS A 154 -16.15 -16.44 -7.13
C CYS A 154 -17.10 -15.98 -6.00
N THR A 155 -17.52 -16.91 -5.13
CA THR A 155 -18.32 -16.60 -3.93
C THR A 155 -17.52 -15.92 -2.82
N CYS A 156 -16.23 -15.63 -3.04
CA CYS A 156 -15.48 -14.76 -2.16
C CYS A 156 -15.92 -13.28 -2.24
N ARG A 157 -17.08 -13.00 -2.85
CA ARG A 157 -17.86 -11.75 -2.74
C ARG A 157 -18.21 -11.38 -1.31
N ASN A 158 -17.98 -12.25 -0.33
CA ASN A 158 -18.02 -11.88 1.07
C ASN A 158 -16.79 -11.01 1.37
N GLU A 159 -16.97 -9.73 1.19
CA GLU A 159 -16.12 -8.65 1.63
C GLU A 159 -15.60 -8.97 3.04
N LYS A 160 -14.39 -9.52 3.09
CA LYS A 160 -13.79 -9.82 4.39
C LYS A 160 -12.98 -8.61 4.81
N PRO A 161 -13.36 -7.95 5.90
CA PRO A 161 -12.60 -6.84 6.41
C PRO A 161 -11.16 -7.27 6.71
N ILE A 162 -10.21 -6.41 6.44
CA ILE A 162 -8.80 -6.65 6.72
C ILE A 162 -8.62 -6.69 8.24
N LYS A 163 -8.30 -7.87 8.77
CA LYS A 163 -8.11 -8.09 10.22
C LYS A 163 -6.68 -7.81 10.67
N ARG A 164 -5.71 -7.90 9.76
CA ARG A 164 -4.29 -7.68 10.03
C ARG A 164 -3.69 -6.82 8.92
N PRO A 165 -2.85 -5.84 9.27
CA PRO A 165 -2.20 -5.00 8.25
C PRO A 165 -1.28 -5.85 7.37
N PRO A 166 -1.11 -5.49 6.09
CA PRO A 166 -0.15 -6.15 5.23
C PRO A 166 1.28 -5.88 5.74
N GLN A 167 2.21 -6.80 5.47
CA GLN A 167 3.63 -6.58 5.80
C GLN A 167 4.23 -5.42 5.00
N SER A 168 3.78 -5.21 3.78
CA SER A 168 4.20 -4.15 2.88
C SER A 168 2.98 -3.40 2.35
N TRP A 169 2.24 -4.04 1.46
CA TRP A 169 1.00 -3.52 0.88
C TRP A 169 0.09 -4.67 0.41
N CYS A 170 -1.18 -4.39 0.20
CA CYS A 170 -2.14 -5.30 -0.42
C CYS A 170 -3.15 -4.51 -1.26
N TYR A 171 -3.85 -5.20 -2.16
CA TYR A 171 -4.97 -4.59 -2.87
C TYR A 171 -6.19 -4.45 -1.97
N VAL A 172 -6.91 -3.35 -2.16
CA VAL A 172 -8.21 -3.08 -1.52
C VAL A 172 -9.19 -2.56 -2.56
N GLU A 173 -10.47 -2.60 -2.22
CA GLU A 173 -11.51 -1.94 -2.99
C GLU A 173 -11.55 -0.44 -2.70
N GLU A 174 -11.89 0.31 -3.72
CA GLU A 174 -12.17 1.73 -3.64
C GLU A 174 -13.68 1.97 -3.52
#